data_065fdd2b65bea70d5559a6528d648dc6
#
_entry.id   065fdd2b65bea70d5559a6528d648dc6
#
_cell.length_a   1.000
_cell.length_b   1.000
_cell.length_c   1.000
_cell.angle_alpha   90.00
_cell.angle_beta   90.00
_cell.angle_gamma   90.00
#
_symmetry.space_group_name_H-M   'P 1'
#
loop_
_entity.id
_entity.type
_entity.pdbx_description
1 polymer ?
#
loop_
_entity_poly.entity_id
_entity_poly.type
_entity_poly.pdbx_seq_one_letter_code
_entity_poly.pdbx_strand_id
1 'polypeptide(L)'
;MTHVNVADLTIGNDRPLTLIAGPCQLESVDHAQMIAGKMKEACDAVGAQYVFKASYDKANRTSLSGVRGMGIDAGLKALQSVGKAIGVPVLTDVHSESQCAIAAEVADILQIPAFLCRQTDMLLAAGNTGAAINVKKGQFLAPWEMPNIVTKIESTGNKRILLTERGTT
;
A
#
# COMPACT_ATOMS: atom_id res chain seq x y z
N MET A 1 -5.61 -10.35 19.65
CA MET A 1 -5.22 -10.25 18.22
C MET A 1 -5.12 -8.78 17.87
N THR A 2 -4.19 -8.41 17.00
CA THR A 2 -4.00 -7.01 16.60
C THR A 2 -4.89 -6.71 15.40
N HIS A 3 -5.63 -5.60 15.44
CA HIS A 3 -6.45 -5.13 14.35
C HIS A 3 -5.88 -3.81 13.80
N VAL A 4 -5.99 -3.62 12.49
CA VAL A 4 -5.60 -2.39 11.80
C VAL A 4 -6.84 -1.78 11.16
N ASN A 5 -7.23 -0.59 11.64
CA ASN A 5 -8.34 0.16 11.06
C ASN A 5 -7.86 1.00 9.87
N VAL A 6 -8.56 0.87 8.75
CA VAL A 6 -8.28 1.58 7.50
C VAL A 6 -9.61 2.08 6.95
N ALA A 7 -9.85 3.38 6.99
CA ALA A 7 -11.17 3.97 6.72
C ALA A 7 -12.27 3.24 7.55
N ASP A 8 -13.27 2.69 6.90
CA ASP A 8 -14.36 1.92 7.51
C ASP A 8 -14.05 0.42 7.66
N LEU A 9 -12.87 -0.05 7.23
CA LEU A 9 -12.47 -1.45 7.31
C LEU A 9 -11.67 -1.74 8.58
N THR A 10 -11.84 -2.95 9.10
CA THR A 10 -11.00 -3.51 10.16
C THR A 10 -10.29 -4.75 9.63
N ILE A 11 -8.98 -4.67 9.47
CA ILE A 11 -8.12 -5.76 8.96
C ILE A 11 -7.57 -6.55 10.15
N GLY A 12 -7.70 -7.85 10.13
CA GLY A 12 -7.20 -8.75 11.19
C GLY A 12 -7.38 -10.22 10.82
N ASN A 13 -6.59 -11.09 11.47
CA ASN A 13 -6.60 -12.53 11.17
C ASN A 13 -7.88 -13.24 11.63
N ASP A 14 -8.72 -12.58 12.40
CA ASP A 14 -10.03 -13.04 12.89
C ASP A 14 -11.19 -12.27 12.25
N ARG A 15 -10.92 -11.51 11.19
CA ARG A 15 -11.89 -10.71 10.45
C ARG A 15 -12.11 -11.31 9.05
N PRO A 16 -13.17 -10.89 8.33
CA PRO A 16 -13.33 -11.28 6.94
C PRO A 16 -12.07 -11.01 6.12
N LEU A 17 -11.81 -11.86 5.12
CA LEU A 17 -10.65 -11.70 4.24
C LEU A 17 -10.63 -10.29 3.65
N THR A 18 -9.49 -9.63 3.72
CA THR A 18 -9.27 -8.35 3.06
C THR A 18 -8.40 -8.59 1.82
N LEU A 19 -8.96 -8.31 0.65
CA LEU A 19 -8.23 -8.35 -0.61
C LEU A 19 -7.64 -6.97 -0.91
N ILE A 20 -6.32 -6.88 -1.04
CA ILE A 20 -5.61 -5.68 -1.49
C ILE A 20 -5.14 -5.96 -2.92
N ALA A 21 -5.85 -5.43 -3.91
CA ALA A 21 -5.63 -5.77 -5.31
C ALA A 21 -5.93 -4.60 -6.27
N GLY A 22 -5.38 -4.70 -7.49
CA GLY A 22 -5.55 -3.72 -8.55
C GLY A 22 -4.47 -3.88 -9.63
N PRO A 23 -4.39 -2.98 -10.60
CA PRO A 23 -3.36 -3.03 -11.62
C PRO A 23 -1.98 -2.82 -10.97
N CYS A 24 -0.97 -3.53 -11.47
CA CYS A 24 0.38 -3.39 -10.95
C CYS A 24 0.88 -1.93 -11.01
N GLN A 25 0.48 -1.22 -12.05
CA GLN A 25 0.84 0.16 -12.36
C GLN A 25 -0.40 0.90 -12.86
N LEU A 26 -0.54 2.18 -12.51
CA LEU A 26 -1.56 3.05 -13.08
C LEU A 26 -1.23 3.37 -14.53
N GLU A 27 -2.15 3.10 -15.44
CA GLU A 27 -2.06 3.39 -16.88
C GLU A 27 -3.02 4.51 -17.29
N SER A 28 -4.29 4.41 -16.82
CA SER A 28 -5.31 5.44 -16.96
C SER A 28 -6.33 5.36 -15.83
N VAL A 29 -7.09 6.43 -15.63
CA VAL A 29 -8.17 6.49 -14.64
C VAL A 29 -9.28 5.48 -14.99
N ASP A 30 -9.70 5.44 -16.27
CA ASP A 30 -10.79 4.56 -16.72
C ASP A 30 -10.42 3.08 -16.53
N HIS A 31 -9.20 2.69 -16.88
CA HIS A 31 -8.70 1.33 -16.67
C HIS A 31 -8.69 0.97 -15.18
N ALA A 32 -8.21 1.89 -14.34
CA ALA A 32 -8.15 1.68 -12.89
C ALA A 32 -9.55 1.57 -12.27
N GLN A 33 -10.50 2.42 -12.68
CA GLN A 33 -11.89 2.36 -12.21
C GLN A 33 -12.61 1.08 -12.66
N MET A 34 -12.40 0.66 -13.90
CA MET A 34 -12.98 -0.59 -14.42
C MET A 34 -12.48 -1.79 -13.60
N ILE A 35 -11.18 -1.87 -13.31
CA ILE A 35 -10.62 -2.95 -12.49
C ILE A 35 -11.14 -2.87 -11.06
N ALA A 36 -11.12 -1.69 -10.44
CA ALA A 36 -11.58 -1.50 -9.08
C ALA A 36 -13.06 -1.88 -8.91
N GLY A 37 -13.93 -1.50 -9.85
CA GLY A 37 -15.34 -1.85 -9.85
C GLY A 37 -15.56 -3.36 -9.91
N LYS A 38 -14.91 -4.05 -10.84
CA LYS A 38 -15.01 -5.52 -10.95
C LYS A 38 -14.48 -6.26 -9.73
N MET A 39 -13.39 -5.78 -9.14
CA MET A 39 -12.84 -6.37 -7.91
C MET A 39 -13.77 -6.14 -6.73
N LYS A 40 -14.37 -4.94 -6.62
CA LYS A 40 -15.36 -4.63 -5.58
C LYS A 40 -16.57 -5.56 -5.69
N GLU A 41 -17.14 -5.71 -6.88
CA GLU A 41 -18.26 -6.63 -7.13
C GLU A 41 -17.92 -8.07 -6.70
N ALA A 42 -16.74 -8.56 -7.08
CA ALA A 42 -16.30 -9.90 -6.72
C ALA A 42 -16.11 -10.08 -5.21
N CYS A 43 -15.54 -9.08 -4.52
CA CYS A 43 -15.38 -9.10 -3.07
C CYS A 43 -16.73 -9.09 -2.34
N ASP A 44 -17.65 -8.24 -2.79
CA ASP A 44 -18.99 -8.14 -2.20
C ASP A 44 -19.76 -9.48 -2.33
N ALA A 45 -19.64 -10.15 -3.48
CA ALA A 45 -20.29 -11.43 -3.72
C ALA A 45 -19.85 -12.55 -2.75
N VAL A 46 -18.63 -12.46 -2.19
CA VAL A 46 -18.07 -13.46 -1.27
C VAL A 46 -17.92 -12.95 0.18
N GLY A 47 -18.37 -11.73 0.47
CA GLY A 47 -18.27 -11.12 1.79
C GLY A 47 -16.83 -10.76 2.19
N ALA A 48 -15.93 -10.54 1.22
CA ALA A 48 -14.57 -10.08 1.47
C ALA A 48 -14.48 -8.55 1.52
N GLN A 49 -13.56 -8.04 2.32
CA GLN A 49 -13.21 -6.61 2.31
C GLN A 49 -12.30 -6.30 1.12
N TYR A 50 -12.37 -5.08 0.59
CA TYR A 50 -11.56 -4.70 -0.56
C TYR A 50 -10.84 -3.38 -0.36
N VAL A 51 -9.55 -3.35 -0.68
CA VAL A 51 -8.70 -2.16 -0.78
C VAL A 51 -8.15 -2.09 -2.21
N PHE A 52 -8.39 -0.98 -2.90
CA PHE A 52 -7.80 -0.79 -4.23
C PHE A 52 -6.31 -0.48 -4.12
N LYS A 53 -5.50 -1.18 -4.90
CA LYS A 53 -4.04 -1.00 -4.91
C LYS A 53 -3.52 -0.74 -6.32
N ALA A 54 -2.75 0.33 -6.49
CA ALA A 54 -1.95 0.54 -7.68
C ALA A 54 -0.72 1.40 -7.37
N SER A 55 0.34 1.25 -8.17
CA SER A 55 1.53 2.10 -8.06
C SER A 55 1.44 3.25 -9.06
N TYR A 56 1.70 4.46 -8.60
CA TYR A 56 1.84 5.63 -9.47
C TYR A 56 3.18 5.66 -10.19
N ASP A 57 4.19 4.98 -9.64
CA ASP A 57 5.53 4.85 -10.21
C ASP A 57 6.10 3.45 -9.93
N LYS A 58 6.79 2.89 -10.90
CA LYS A 58 7.59 1.67 -10.77
C LYS A 58 9.07 2.03 -10.72
N ALA A 59 9.50 2.60 -9.58
CA ALA A 59 10.85 3.12 -9.38
C ALA A 59 11.96 2.06 -9.53
N ASN A 60 11.63 0.77 -9.38
CA ASN A 60 12.57 -0.35 -9.41
C ASN A 60 12.55 -1.15 -10.73
N ARG A 61 12.18 -0.53 -11.85
CA ARG A 61 12.26 -1.19 -13.17
C ARG A 61 13.69 -1.65 -13.44
N THR A 62 13.84 -2.87 -13.97
CA THR A 62 15.14 -3.42 -14.36
C THR A 62 15.77 -2.67 -15.53
N SER A 63 14.94 -2.31 -16.54
CA SER A 63 15.39 -1.53 -17.68
C SER A 63 15.20 -0.04 -17.43
N LEU A 64 16.20 0.77 -17.80
CA LEU A 64 16.12 2.23 -17.76
C LEU A 64 14.99 2.79 -18.65
N SER A 65 14.70 2.11 -19.77
CA SER A 65 13.63 2.48 -20.71
C SER A 65 12.25 1.91 -20.33
N GLY A 66 12.15 1.17 -19.22
CA GLY A 66 10.89 0.59 -18.76
C GLY A 66 9.85 1.66 -18.40
N VAL A 67 8.60 1.46 -18.81
CA VAL A 67 7.50 2.37 -18.46
C VAL A 67 7.29 2.36 -16.93
N ARG A 68 7.35 3.54 -16.31
CA ARG A 68 7.30 3.68 -14.84
C ARG A 68 5.92 3.99 -14.30
N GLY A 69 5.02 4.54 -15.07
CA GLY A 69 3.67 4.92 -14.64
C GLY A 69 3.38 6.40 -14.90
N MET A 70 2.35 6.92 -14.22
CA MET A 70 1.84 8.29 -14.41
C MET A 70 2.66 9.36 -13.65
N GLY A 71 3.55 8.95 -12.75
CA GLY A 71 4.21 9.85 -11.80
C GLY A 71 3.33 10.22 -10.61
N ILE A 72 3.93 10.91 -9.62
CA ILE A 72 3.27 11.12 -8.32
C ILE A 72 2.01 12.00 -8.45
N ASP A 73 2.08 13.15 -9.10
CA ASP A 73 0.97 14.12 -9.13
C ASP A 73 -0.27 13.57 -9.85
N ALA A 74 -0.08 13.06 -11.08
CA ALA A 74 -1.16 12.48 -11.86
C ALA A 74 -1.66 11.16 -11.25
N GLY A 75 -0.75 10.35 -10.74
CA GLY A 75 -1.06 9.06 -10.12
C GLY A 75 -1.86 9.20 -8.84
N LEU A 76 -1.51 10.14 -7.94
CA LEU A 76 -2.29 10.39 -6.73
C LEU A 76 -3.68 10.92 -7.03
N LYS A 77 -3.84 11.81 -8.01
CA LYS A 77 -5.16 12.27 -8.49
C LYS A 77 -6.00 11.10 -9.03
N ALA A 78 -5.37 10.20 -9.80
CA ALA A 78 -6.04 9.01 -10.31
C ALA A 78 -6.48 8.08 -9.17
N LEU A 79 -5.63 7.79 -8.19
CA LEU A 79 -5.96 7.00 -7.01
C LEU A 79 -7.11 7.60 -6.23
N GLN A 80 -7.08 8.90 -5.98
CA GLN A 80 -8.17 9.61 -5.30
C GLN A 80 -9.50 9.50 -6.06
N SER A 81 -9.45 9.65 -7.38
CA SER A 81 -10.63 9.52 -8.24
C SER A 81 -11.22 8.12 -8.15
N VAL A 82 -10.38 7.07 -8.21
CA VAL A 82 -10.83 5.68 -8.10
C VAL A 82 -11.42 5.40 -6.71
N GLY A 83 -10.72 5.77 -5.64
CA GLY A 83 -11.21 5.57 -4.27
C GLY A 83 -12.58 6.20 -4.04
N LYS A 84 -12.76 7.45 -4.48
CA LYS A 84 -14.05 8.17 -4.38
C LYS A 84 -15.14 7.56 -5.25
N ALA A 85 -14.84 7.18 -6.49
CA ALA A 85 -15.84 6.67 -7.43
C ALA A 85 -16.36 5.28 -7.03
N ILE A 86 -15.49 4.43 -6.47
CA ILE A 86 -15.82 3.05 -6.11
C ILE A 86 -16.20 2.93 -4.62
N GLY A 87 -15.85 3.92 -3.79
CA GLY A 87 -16.12 3.90 -2.36
C GLY A 87 -15.27 2.90 -1.60
N VAL A 88 -13.94 2.84 -1.89
CA VAL A 88 -13.01 1.91 -1.27
C VAL A 88 -11.73 2.62 -0.82
N PRO A 89 -11.08 2.16 0.26
CA PRO A 89 -9.77 2.64 0.63
C PRO A 89 -8.74 2.36 -0.47
N VAL A 90 -7.70 3.18 -0.54
CA VAL A 90 -6.65 3.04 -1.54
C VAL A 90 -5.27 2.83 -0.91
N LEU A 91 -4.46 2.00 -1.57
CA LEU A 91 -3.08 1.72 -1.22
C LEU A 91 -2.16 2.06 -2.40
N THR A 92 -1.06 2.75 -2.11
CA THR A 92 0.04 2.93 -3.07
C THR A 92 1.40 2.75 -2.41
N ASP A 93 2.42 2.43 -3.18
CA ASP A 93 3.79 2.36 -2.71
C ASP A 93 4.50 3.72 -2.82
N VAL A 94 5.39 3.98 -1.85
CA VAL A 94 6.24 5.17 -1.78
C VAL A 94 7.71 4.76 -1.89
N HIS A 95 8.56 5.61 -2.49
CA HIS A 95 9.92 5.24 -2.84
C HIS A 95 11.00 6.18 -2.25
N SER A 96 10.57 7.27 -1.62
CA SER A 96 11.42 8.20 -0.87
C SER A 96 10.67 8.79 0.32
N GLU A 97 11.41 9.28 1.29
CA GLU A 97 10.87 9.93 2.49
C GLU A 97 9.95 11.09 2.15
N SER A 98 10.35 11.93 1.17
CA SER A 98 9.57 13.09 0.73
C SER A 98 8.23 12.74 0.10
N GLN A 99 8.07 11.54 -0.43
CA GLN A 99 6.80 11.07 -1.02
C GLN A 99 5.79 10.64 0.06
N CYS A 100 6.24 10.27 1.26
CA CYS A 100 5.36 9.71 2.29
C CYS A 100 4.23 10.67 2.68
N ALA A 101 4.56 11.91 3.02
CA ALA A 101 3.57 12.92 3.42
C ALA A 101 2.57 13.22 2.28
N ILE A 102 3.09 13.42 1.05
CA ILE A 102 2.27 13.74 -0.11
C ILE A 102 1.32 12.59 -0.46
N ALA A 103 1.82 11.35 -0.45
CA ALA A 103 0.99 10.19 -0.74
C ALA A 103 -0.07 9.93 0.32
N ALA A 104 0.22 10.22 1.59
CA ALA A 104 -0.72 10.03 2.71
C ALA A 104 -1.91 11.00 2.69
N GLU A 105 -1.86 12.09 1.91
CA GLU A 105 -3.01 12.97 1.69
C GLU A 105 -4.14 12.27 0.89
N VAL A 106 -3.80 11.21 0.18
CA VAL A 106 -4.70 10.48 -0.72
C VAL A 106 -4.85 9.01 -0.33
N ALA A 107 -3.74 8.35 0.00
CA ALA A 107 -3.72 6.92 0.25
C ALA A 107 -3.97 6.63 1.73
N ASP A 108 -4.90 5.71 2.00
CA ASP A 108 -5.22 5.21 3.34
C ASP A 108 -4.13 4.27 3.86
N ILE A 109 -3.43 3.61 2.95
CA ILE A 109 -2.31 2.71 3.26
C ILE A 109 -1.10 3.10 2.39
N LEU A 110 0.04 3.35 3.04
CA LEU A 110 1.33 3.51 2.37
C LEU A 110 2.06 2.16 2.37
N GLN A 111 2.52 1.73 1.20
CA GLN A 111 3.32 0.51 1.08
C GLN A 111 4.80 0.82 0.98
N ILE A 112 5.58 0.17 1.84
CA ILE A 112 7.04 0.17 1.75
C ILE A 112 7.48 -1.00 0.86
N PRO A 113 8.15 -0.73 -0.28
CA PRO A 113 8.69 -1.77 -1.15
C PRO A 113 9.70 -2.66 -0.43
N ALA A 114 9.80 -3.92 -0.89
CA ALA A 114 10.66 -4.92 -0.28
C ALA A 114 12.13 -4.49 -0.17
N PHE A 115 12.66 -3.81 -1.18
CA PHE A 115 14.05 -3.36 -1.18
C PHE A 115 14.32 -2.24 -0.16
N LEU A 116 13.28 -1.51 0.26
CA LEU A 116 13.37 -0.39 1.19
C LEU A 116 12.94 -0.75 2.63
N CYS A 117 12.56 -2.00 2.88
CA CYS A 117 11.94 -2.41 4.13
C CYS A 117 12.83 -2.24 5.38
N ARG A 118 14.15 -2.10 5.23
CA ARG A 118 15.09 -1.86 6.34
C ARG A 118 15.50 -0.40 6.50
N GLN A 119 15.19 0.48 5.56
CA GLN A 119 15.61 1.89 5.58
C GLN A 119 14.91 2.64 6.71
N THR A 120 15.68 2.98 7.75
CA THR A 120 15.13 3.56 8.99
C THR A 120 14.38 4.86 8.71
N ASP A 121 15.01 5.80 8.00
CA ASP A 121 14.42 7.12 7.75
C ASP A 121 13.15 7.02 6.93
N MET A 122 13.10 6.10 5.95
CA MET A 122 11.91 5.79 5.17
C MET A 122 10.75 5.27 6.03
N LEU A 123 11.06 4.35 6.97
CA LEU A 123 10.06 3.79 7.88
C LEU A 123 9.53 4.84 8.87
N LEU A 124 10.41 5.70 9.38
CA LEU A 124 10.03 6.81 10.26
C LEU A 124 9.19 7.84 9.51
N ALA A 125 9.61 8.22 8.30
CA ALA A 125 8.84 9.17 7.47
C ALA A 125 7.43 8.65 7.17
N ALA A 126 7.30 7.38 6.79
CA ALA A 126 6.01 6.76 6.57
C ALA A 126 5.17 6.67 7.86
N GLY A 127 5.76 6.23 8.97
CA GLY A 127 5.10 6.13 10.27
C GLY A 127 4.54 7.47 10.77
N ASN A 128 5.30 8.55 10.60
CA ASN A 128 4.91 9.91 11.01
C ASN A 128 3.71 10.47 10.23
N THR A 129 3.34 9.91 9.09
CA THR A 129 2.14 10.35 8.34
C THR A 129 0.84 10.01 9.06
N GLY A 130 0.86 9.02 9.95
CA GLY A 130 -0.34 8.47 10.58
C GLY A 130 -1.20 7.60 9.66
N ALA A 131 -0.91 7.43 8.37
CA ALA A 131 -1.55 6.43 7.51
C ALA A 131 -1.26 5.01 8.00
N ALA A 132 -2.05 4.01 7.59
CA ALA A 132 -1.65 2.62 7.81
C ALA A 132 -0.43 2.28 6.95
N ILE A 133 0.50 1.49 7.49
CA ILE A 133 1.75 1.17 6.80
C ILE A 133 1.77 -0.33 6.48
N ASN A 134 1.85 -0.66 5.20
CA ASN A 134 2.08 -2.03 4.76
C ASN A 134 3.55 -2.22 4.36
N VAL A 135 4.29 -3.04 5.09
CA VAL A 135 5.70 -3.30 4.77
C VAL A 135 5.82 -4.66 4.08
N LYS A 136 6.33 -4.65 2.86
CA LYS A 136 6.73 -5.88 2.17
C LYS A 136 8.06 -6.38 2.72
N LYS A 137 8.08 -7.60 3.26
CA LYS A 137 9.33 -8.23 3.70
C LYS A 137 10.30 -8.35 2.52
N GLY A 138 11.54 -7.89 2.68
CA GLY A 138 12.58 -8.13 1.69
C GLY A 138 12.88 -9.62 1.51
N GLN A 139 13.17 -10.08 0.29
CA GLN A 139 13.54 -11.48 0.04
C GLN A 139 14.81 -11.90 0.78
N PHE A 140 15.65 -10.93 1.10
CA PHE A 140 16.90 -11.07 1.84
C PHE A 140 16.73 -11.10 3.36
N LEU A 141 15.50 -10.91 3.88
CA LEU A 141 15.18 -10.94 5.30
C LEU A 141 14.53 -12.25 5.71
N ALA A 142 14.93 -12.76 6.86
CA ALA A 142 14.20 -13.80 7.54
C ALA A 142 12.90 -13.22 8.19
N PRO A 143 11.81 -14.00 8.28
CA PRO A 143 10.56 -13.52 8.87
C PRO A 143 10.70 -12.98 10.30
N TRP A 144 11.57 -13.58 11.10
CA TRP A 144 11.83 -13.19 12.49
C TRP A 144 12.62 -11.88 12.65
N GLU A 145 13.08 -11.26 11.56
CA GLU A 145 13.68 -9.92 11.57
C GLU A 145 12.64 -8.81 11.44
N MET A 146 11.42 -9.14 11.01
CA MET A 146 10.35 -8.15 10.81
C MET A 146 9.94 -7.38 12.08
N PRO A 147 10.02 -7.93 13.30
CA PRO A 147 9.77 -7.16 14.53
C PRO A 147 10.63 -5.90 14.64
N ASN A 148 11.87 -5.91 14.17
CA ASN A 148 12.73 -4.72 14.19
C ASN A 148 12.16 -3.59 13.29
N ILE A 149 11.54 -3.95 12.18
CA ILE A 149 10.88 -3.02 11.27
C ILE A 149 9.63 -2.43 11.92
N VAL A 150 8.83 -3.29 12.56
CA VAL A 150 7.65 -2.87 13.32
C VAL A 150 8.04 -1.88 14.40
N THR A 151 9.07 -2.18 15.21
CA THR A 151 9.57 -1.29 16.28
C THR A 151 9.94 0.10 15.75
N LYS A 152 10.56 0.18 14.58
CA LYS A 152 10.91 1.48 13.96
C LYS A 152 9.67 2.30 13.64
N ILE A 153 8.63 1.70 13.08
CA ILE A 153 7.38 2.41 12.78
C ILE A 153 6.65 2.77 14.07
N GLU A 154 6.56 1.84 15.03
CA GLU A 154 5.91 2.08 16.31
C GLU A 154 6.57 3.20 17.12
N SER A 155 7.88 3.45 16.94
CA SER A 155 8.56 4.56 17.60
C SER A 155 8.02 5.94 17.20
N THR A 156 7.30 6.05 16.08
CA THR A 156 6.57 7.26 15.68
C THR A 156 5.20 7.41 16.36
N GLY A 157 4.79 6.42 17.17
CA GLY A 157 3.43 6.34 17.75
C GLY A 157 2.42 5.63 16.84
N ASN A 158 2.76 5.33 15.59
CA ASN A 158 1.86 4.66 14.65
C ASN A 158 1.88 3.14 14.85
N LYS A 159 0.73 2.58 15.21
CA LYS A 159 0.53 1.14 15.43
C LYS A 159 -0.27 0.46 14.31
N ARG A 160 -0.66 1.19 13.26
CA ARG A 160 -1.42 0.67 12.13
C ARG A 160 -0.49 0.04 11.09
N ILE A 161 0.00 -1.16 11.38
CA ILE A 161 1.06 -1.82 10.60
C ILE A 161 0.54 -3.16 10.06
N LEU A 162 0.70 -3.34 8.77
CA LEU A 162 0.49 -4.59 8.03
C LEU A 162 1.84 -5.09 7.54
N LEU A 163 2.03 -6.39 7.55
CA LEU A 163 3.24 -7.04 7.04
C LEU A 163 2.86 -7.96 5.88
N THR A 164 3.55 -7.82 4.76
CA THR A 164 3.34 -8.68 3.59
C THR A 164 4.50 -9.63 3.44
N GLU A 165 4.23 -10.94 3.61
CA GLU A 165 5.16 -12.00 3.20
C GLU A 165 5.18 -12.08 1.66
N ARG A 166 6.38 -12.20 1.07
CA ARG A 166 6.56 -12.25 -0.38
C ARG A 166 7.74 -13.15 -0.80
N GLY A 167 8.08 -14.10 0.03
CA GLY A 167 9.09 -15.10 -0.23
C GLY A 167 10.51 -14.66 0.08
N THR A 168 11.43 -15.55 -0.24
CA THR A 168 12.88 -15.42 -0.06
C THR A 168 13.59 -15.73 -1.36
N THR A 169 14.87 -15.38 -1.46
CA THR A 169 15.82 -15.81 -2.50
C THR A 169 16.84 -16.76 -1.91
#